data_36c9c44aa9c7aff9f8d10671753556cb
#
_entry.id   36c9c44aa9c7aff9f8d10671753556cb
#
_cell.length_a   1.000
_cell.length_b   1.000
_cell.length_c   1.000
_cell.angle_alpha   90.00
_cell.angle_beta   90.00
_cell.angle_gamma   90.00
#
_symmetry.space_group_name_H-M   'P 1'
#
loop_
_entity.id
_entity.type
_entity.pdbx_description
1 polymer ?
#
loop_
_entity_poly.entity_id
_entity_poly.type
_entity_poly.pdbx_seq_one_letter_code
_entity_poly.pdbx_strand_id
1 'polypeptide(L)'
;LIAWLIWSEVCFVLFYVPLSWAVDYLPGWLISATWQLTIIFGVLTTPLVKVTRPNGQKQALKIPLASLPWMLVILLGVLLTVAAFLYHLQHITPMLLAIGAIMFGAVAYPLGNRKIMAVVEPSMTATEKVLAMLLCSYPVWLLIAGLSYHQVGLPHMGQVINTFVVALSSGVIATVLFFKATQLAHNMRELAAVEATQSMEVVFSVLLSLMFLGHALPTPSQLLGLTLMVGGIIMLAIRE
;
A
#
# COMPACT_ATOMS: atom_id res chain seq x y z
N LEU A 1 10.37 -22.88 -1.18
CA LEU A 1 10.08 -22.44 0.18
C LEU A 1 10.83 -21.16 0.56
N ILE A 2 12.18 -21.10 0.44
CA ILE A 2 12.99 -19.93 0.84
C ILE A 2 12.53 -18.64 0.14
N ALA A 3 12.26 -18.68 -1.16
CA ALA A 3 11.75 -17.51 -1.89
C ALA A 3 10.38 -17.05 -1.38
N TRP A 4 9.50 -17.98 -1.00
CA TRP A 4 8.22 -17.68 -0.38
C TRP A 4 8.40 -16.98 0.98
N LEU A 5 9.28 -17.52 1.83
CA LEU A 5 9.56 -16.88 3.13
C LEU A 5 10.08 -15.47 2.93
N ILE A 6 11.18 -15.28 2.18
CA ILE A 6 11.80 -13.96 2.01
C ILE A 6 10.82 -12.93 1.41
N TRP A 7 10.13 -13.27 0.32
CA TRP A 7 9.29 -12.30 -0.37
C TRP A 7 7.96 -12.03 0.34
N SER A 8 7.47 -12.99 1.14
CA SER A 8 6.33 -12.74 2.03
C SER A 8 6.69 -11.77 3.15
N GLU A 9 7.89 -11.90 3.74
CA GLU A 9 8.37 -10.92 4.74
C GLU A 9 8.55 -9.53 4.12
N VAL A 10 9.14 -9.43 2.93
CA VAL A 10 9.27 -8.15 2.22
C VAL A 10 7.90 -7.54 1.93
N CYS A 11 6.92 -8.35 1.52
CA CYS A 11 5.59 -7.88 1.19
C CYS A 11 4.77 -7.47 2.41
N PHE A 12 4.82 -8.23 3.50
CA PHE A 12 3.94 -8.04 4.64
C PHE A 12 4.63 -7.39 5.84
N VAL A 13 5.78 -7.89 6.28
CA VAL A 13 6.41 -7.37 7.50
C VAL A 13 7.07 -6.02 7.24
N LEU A 14 7.90 -5.92 6.18
CA LEU A 14 8.55 -4.66 5.83
C LEU A 14 7.59 -3.57 5.35
N PHE A 15 6.35 -3.93 5.06
CA PHE A 15 5.26 -3.00 4.81
C PHE A 15 4.54 -2.60 6.10
N TYR A 16 4.01 -3.59 6.84
CA TYR A 16 3.12 -3.32 7.97
C TYR A 16 3.83 -2.71 9.18
N VAL A 17 5.05 -3.12 9.49
CA VAL A 17 5.78 -2.61 10.65
C VAL A 17 6.06 -1.10 10.52
N PRO A 18 6.63 -0.59 9.42
CA PRO A 18 6.80 0.85 9.23
C PRO A 18 5.48 1.62 9.20
N LEU A 19 4.46 1.06 8.56
CA LEU A 19 3.15 1.69 8.47
C LEU A 19 2.49 1.82 9.85
N SER A 20 2.52 0.75 10.66
CA SER A 20 1.97 0.75 12.02
C SER A 20 2.71 1.72 12.93
N TRP A 21 4.03 1.84 12.79
CA TRP A 21 4.81 2.82 13.54
C TRP A 21 4.48 4.26 13.13
N ALA A 22 4.22 4.52 11.86
CA ALA A 22 3.90 5.85 11.37
C ALA A 22 2.58 6.41 11.93
N VAL A 23 1.64 5.54 12.35
CA VAL A 23 0.34 5.94 12.93
C VAL A 23 0.49 6.75 14.21
N ASP A 24 1.58 6.57 14.96
CA ASP A 24 1.85 7.33 16.19
C ASP A 24 2.24 8.79 15.92
N TYR A 25 2.63 9.12 14.68
CA TYR A 25 3.17 10.43 14.32
C TYR A 25 2.35 11.17 13.27
N LEU A 26 1.55 10.47 12.49
CA LEU A 26 0.84 11.03 11.33
C LEU A 26 -0.65 10.69 11.39
N PRO A 27 -1.53 11.62 11.00
CA PRO A 27 -2.94 11.34 10.88
C PRO A 27 -3.20 10.31 9.76
N GLY A 28 -4.20 9.45 9.95
CA GLY A 28 -4.50 8.33 9.03
C GLY A 28 -4.70 8.77 7.57
N TRP A 29 -5.33 9.92 7.34
CA TRP A 29 -5.53 10.45 5.98
C TRP A 29 -4.20 10.82 5.27
N LEU A 30 -3.19 11.31 6.04
CA LEU A 30 -1.88 11.63 5.48
C LEU A 30 -1.06 10.36 5.20
N ILE A 31 -1.23 9.32 6.03
CA ILE A 31 -0.66 8.00 5.80
C ILE A 31 -1.21 7.43 4.49
N SER A 32 -2.54 7.43 4.32
CA SER A 32 -3.19 6.97 3.08
C SER A 32 -2.74 7.77 1.86
N ALA A 33 -2.62 9.10 1.99
CA ALA A 33 -2.11 9.96 0.92
C ALA A 33 -0.66 9.61 0.54
N THR A 34 0.22 9.47 1.53
CA THR A 34 1.64 9.11 1.28
C THR A 34 1.77 7.69 0.72
N TRP A 35 0.89 6.78 1.16
CA TRP A 35 0.84 5.40 0.68
C TRP A 35 0.58 5.29 -0.82
N GLN A 36 -0.09 6.26 -1.45
CA GLN A 36 -0.31 6.27 -2.90
C GLN A 36 0.99 6.28 -3.72
N LEU A 37 2.14 6.61 -3.11
CA LEU A 37 3.45 6.41 -3.74
C LEU A 37 3.74 4.95 -4.09
N THR A 38 3.02 4.00 -3.49
CA THR A 38 3.06 2.57 -3.85
C THR A 38 2.80 2.35 -5.34
N ILE A 39 1.90 3.13 -5.94
CA ILE A 39 1.58 3.06 -7.38
C ILE A 39 2.82 3.43 -8.19
N ILE A 40 3.49 4.53 -7.84
CA ILE A 40 4.71 4.97 -8.51
C ILE A 40 5.82 3.94 -8.36
N PHE A 41 6.10 3.50 -7.13
CA PHE A 41 7.13 2.49 -6.87
C PHE A 41 6.77 1.14 -7.49
N GLY A 42 5.48 0.80 -7.57
CA GLY A 42 4.98 -0.35 -8.30
C GLY A 42 5.42 -0.31 -9.78
N VAL A 43 5.22 0.81 -10.47
CA VAL A 43 5.66 0.97 -11.86
C VAL A 43 7.19 0.98 -11.96
N LEU A 44 7.89 1.70 -11.10
CA LEU A 44 9.36 1.79 -11.11
C LEU A 44 10.05 0.45 -10.83
N THR A 45 9.45 -0.42 -10.05
CA THR A 45 9.99 -1.77 -9.75
C THR A 45 9.68 -2.80 -10.85
N THR A 46 8.88 -2.45 -11.86
CA THR A 46 8.51 -3.31 -13.00
C THR A 46 9.71 -3.97 -13.69
N PRO A 47 10.83 -3.28 -13.99
CA PRO A 47 12.00 -3.89 -14.63
C PRO A 47 12.71 -4.96 -13.79
N LEU A 48 12.49 -4.97 -12.47
CA LEU A 48 13.07 -5.96 -11.56
C LEU A 48 12.39 -7.34 -11.67
N VAL A 49 11.27 -7.41 -12.38
CA VAL A 49 10.51 -8.63 -12.63
C VAL A 49 10.76 -9.11 -14.05
N LYS A 50 11.14 -10.37 -14.17
CA LYS A 50 11.34 -11.04 -15.46
C LYS A 50 10.15 -11.95 -15.76
N VAL A 51 9.51 -11.74 -16.89
CA VAL A 51 8.43 -12.60 -17.38
C VAL A 51 9.02 -13.57 -18.41
N THR A 52 8.66 -14.84 -18.30
CA THR A 52 9.07 -15.86 -19.30
C THR A 52 8.13 -15.77 -20.50
N ARG A 53 8.67 -15.45 -21.66
CA ARG A 53 7.93 -15.43 -22.94
C ARG A 53 7.64 -16.84 -23.43
N PRO A 54 6.70 -17.03 -24.38
CA PRO A 54 6.39 -18.33 -24.98
C PRO A 54 7.61 -19.02 -25.61
N ASN A 55 8.65 -18.25 -26.00
CA ASN A 55 9.92 -18.74 -26.53
C ASN A 55 10.93 -19.20 -25.44
N GLY A 56 10.53 -19.23 -24.18
CA GLY A 56 11.38 -19.61 -23.03
C GLY A 56 12.35 -18.51 -22.55
N GLN A 57 12.42 -17.35 -23.22
CA GLN A 57 13.33 -16.26 -22.84
C GLN A 57 12.72 -15.43 -21.69
N LYS A 58 13.54 -15.15 -20.67
CA LYS A 58 13.19 -14.24 -19.58
C LYS A 58 13.47 -12.80 -19.99
N GLN A 59 12.43 -12.00 -20.12
CA GLN A 59 12.54 -10.58 -20.43
C GLN A 59 12.06 -9.73 -19.26
N ALA A 60 12.84 -8.68 -18.92
CA ALA A 60 12.40 -7.66 -17.98
C ALA A 60 11.25 -6.83 -18.60
N LEU A 61 10.24 -6.56 -17.80
CA LEU A 61 9.16 -5.66 -18.20
C LEU A 61 9.69 -4.23 -18.32
N LYS A 62 9.20 -3.48 -19.30
CA LYS A 62 9.58 -2.08 -19.49
C LYS A 62 8.64 -1.17 -18.73
N ILE A 63 9.16 -0.05 -18.22
CA ILE A 63 8.34 1.00 -17.64
C ILE A 63 7.49 1.63 -18.76
N PRO A 64 6.16 1.75 -18.60
CA PRO A 64 5.31 2.41 -19.58
C PRO A 64 5.57 3.92 -19.54
N LEU A 65 6.21 4.46 -20.59
CA LEU A 65 6.55 5.89 -20.67
C LEU A 65 5.30 6.79 -20.69
N ALA A 66 4.18 6.29 -21.16
CA ALA A 66 2.90 7.00 -21.19
C ALA A 66 2.36 7.29 -19.77
N SER A 67 2.74 6.48 -18.79
CA SER A 67 2.32 6.63 -17.39
C SER A 67 3.11 7.71 -16.62
N LEU A 68 4.31 8.07 -17.11
CA LEU A 68 5.20 9.01 -16.41
C LEU A 68 4.58 10.37 -16.08
N PRO A 69 3.84 11.05 -16.98
CA PRO A 69 3.22 12.33 -16.65
C PRO A 69 2.24 12.23 -15.47
N TRP A 70 1.45 11.17 -15.41
CA TRP A 70 0.47 10.97 -14.35
C TRP A 70 1.11 10.59 -13.03
N MET A 71 2.19 9.82 -13.07
CA MET A 71 3.03 9.54 -11.90
C MET A 71 3.63 10.82 -11.31
N LEU A 72 4.05 11.76 -12.16
CA LEU A 72 4.51 13.09 -11.71
C LEU A 72 3.38 13.90 -11.07
N VAL A 73 2.16 13.85 -11.61
CA VAL A 73 0.99 14.50 -11.00
C VAL A 73 0.68 13.92 -9.62
N ILE A 74 0.71 12.57 -9.49
CA ILE A 74 0.54 11.90 -8.18
C ILE A 74 1.63 12.34 -7.21
N LEU A 75 2.88 12.32 -7.64
CA LEU A 75 4.02 12.72 -6.81
C LEU A 75 3.89 14.18 -6.35
N LEU A 76 3.55 15.09 -7.24
CA LEU A 76 3.32 16.50 -6.90
C LEU A 76 2.17 16.65 -5.91
N GLY A 77 1.09 15.90 -6.08
CA GLY A 77 -0.03 15.86 -5.14
C GLY A 77 0.39 15.43 -3.75
N VAL A 78 1.16 14.33 -3.64
CA VAL A 78 1.69 13.85 -2.35
C VAL A 78 2.64 14.88 -1.73
N LEU A 79 3.59 15.42 -2.50
CA LEU A 79 4.55 16.41 -2.01
C LEU A 79 3.86 17.67 -1.51
N LEU A 80 2.87 18.18 -2.24
CA LEU A 80 2.11 19.35 -1.83
C LEU A 80 1.32 19.09 -0.54
N THR A 81 0.69 17.94 -0.41
CA THR A 81 -0.07 17.55 0.78
C THR A 81 0.84 17.43 2.01
N VAL A 82 1.97 16.75 1.85
CA VAL A 82 2.97 16.58 2.92
C VAL A 82 3.60 17.91 3.32
N ALA A 83 4.05 18.71 2.34
CA ALA A 83 4.66 20.01 2.61
C ALA A 83 3.69 20.96 3.33
N ALA A 84 2.44 21.01 2.88
CA ALA A 84 1.40 21.83 3.52
C ALA A 84 1.06 21.34 4.94
N PHE A 85 1.18 20.05 5.22
CA PHE A 85 1.02 19.52 6.58
C PHE A 85 2.18 19.91 7.47
N LEU A 86 3.42 19.78 6.99
CA LEU A 86 4.62 20.05 7.78
C LEU A 86 4.88 21.53 8.02
N TYR A 87 4.37 22.41 7.16
CA TYR A 87 4.67 23.85 7.16
C TYR A 87 4.37 24.55 8.49
N HIS A 88 3.34 24.12 9.22
CA HIS A 88 2.90 24.72 10.48
C HIS A 88 3.49 24.04 11.74
N LEU A 89 4.37 23.06 11.59
CA LEU A 89 4.88 22.26 12.70
C LEU A 89 6.30 22.68 13.11
N GLN A 90 6.54 22.72 14.42
CA GLN A 90 7.87 23.08 14.96
C GLN A 90 8.84 21.89 15.06
N HIS A 91 8.32 20.68 15.30
CA HIS A 91 9.11 19.45 15.46
C HIS A 91 8.77 18.43 14.37
N ILE A 92 9.35 18.64 13.17
CA ILE A 92 9.04 17.82 11.98
C ILE A 92 9.84 16.52 11.88
N THR A 93 10.92 16.37 12.65
CA THR A 93 11.84 15.21 12.51
C THR A 93 11.14 13.85 12.69
N PRO A 94 10.32 13.59 13.73
CA PRO A 94 9.61 12.32 13.87
C PRO A 94 8.66 12.05 12.72
N MET A 95 7.99 13.09 12.22
CA MET A 95 7.05 13.00 11.09
C MET A 95 7.76 12.70 9.77
N LEU A 96 8.92 13.32 9.53
CA LEU A 96 9.76 13.00 8.37
C LEU A 96 10.25 11.56 8.41
N LEU A 97 10.64 11.07 9.59
CA LEU A 97 11.00 9.66 9.75
C LEU A 97 9.81 8.73 9.48
N ALA A 98 8.62 9.09 9.97
CA ALA A 98 7.41 8.34 9.71
C ALA A 98 7.03 8.32 8.21
N ILE A 99 7.13 9.46 7.52
CA ILE A 99 6.96 9.54 6.06
C ILE A 99 7.99 8.67 5.35
N GLY A 100 9.26 8.72 5.75
CA GLY A 100 10.32 7.85 5.22
C GLY A 100 10.03 6.36 5.43
N ALA A 101 9.47 5.99 6.59
CA ALA A 101 9.06 4.64 6.89
C ALA A 101 7.90 4.17 5.98
N ILE A 102 6.90 5.04 5.73
CA ILE A 102 5.82 4.75 4.77
C ILE A 102 6.39 4.58 3.35
N MET A 103 7.29 5.46 2.92
CA MET A 103 7.95 5.35 1.61
C MET A 103 8.73 4.04 1.46
N PHE A 104 9.42 3.61 2.51
CA PHE A 104 10.11 2.31 2.53
C PHE A 104 9.11 1.16 2.35
N GLY A 105 8.00 1.15 3.11
CA GLY A 105 6.92 0.18 2.95
C GLY A 105 6.30 0.23 1.55
N ALA A 106 6.12 1.43 0.98
CA ALA A 106 5.56 1.64 -0.34
C ALA A 106 6.45 1.08 -1.48
N VAL A 107 7.76 0.93 -1.25
CA VAL A 107 8.67 0.21 -2.15
C VAL A 107 8.63 -1.30 -1.89
N ALA A 108 8.66 -1.71 -0.62
CA ALA A 108 8.73 -3.10 -0.22
C ALA A 108 7.50 -3.90 -0.68
N TYR A 109 6.30 -3.33 -0.50
CA TYR A 109 5.04 -3.99 -0.84
C TYR A 109 4.92 -4.41 -2.31
N PRO A 110 5.04 -3.52 -3.31
CA PRO A 110 4.94 -3.91 -4.71
C PRO A 110 6.11 -4.79 -5.16
N LEU A 111 7.31 -4.60 -4.59
CA LEU A 111 8.45 -5.44 -4.89
C LEU A 111 8.22 -6.88 -4.41
N GLY A 112 7.79 -7.06 -3.16
CA GLY A 112 7.46 -8.36 -2.59
C GLY A 112 6.37 -9.08 -3.38
N ASN A 113 5.25 -8.39 -3.66
CA ASN A 113 4.16 -8.92 -4.48
C ASN A 113 4.64 -9.41 -5.85
N ARG A 114 5.42 -8.60 -6.56
CA ARG A 114 5.89 -8.95 -7.90
C ARG A 114 6.88 -10.12 -7.88
N LYS A 115 7.76 -10.16 -6.89
CA LYS A 115 8.72 -11.27 -6.76
C LYS A 115 8.05 -12.58 -6.38
N ILE A 116 7.04 -12.54 -5.49
CA ILE A 116 6.27 -13.74 -5.15
C ILE A 116 5.51 -14.27 -6.37
N MET A 117 4.92 -13.38 -7.18
CA MET A 117 4.21 -13.76 -8.40
C MET A 117 5.11 -14.44 -9.45
N ALA A 118 6.41 -14.20 -9.40
CA ALA A 118 7.39 -14.89 -10.26
C ALA A 118 7.71 -16.35 -9.83
N VAL A 119 7.36 -16.73 -8.60
CA VAL A 119 7.62 -18.08 -8.02
C VAL A 119 6.35 -18.85 -7.72
N VAL A 120 5.19 -18.23 -7.88
CA VAL A 120 3.87 -18.85 -7.68
C VAL A 120 3.53 -19.76 -8.86
N GLU A 121 2.99 -20.95 -8.56
CA GLU A 121 2.46 -21.83 -9.58
C GLU A 121 1.19 -21.24 -10.21
N PRO A 122 1.05 -21.33 -11.55
CA PRO A 122 -0.14 -20.79 -12.26
C PRO A 122 -1.47 -21.37 -11.80
N SER A 123 -1.46 -22.58 -11.24
CA SER A 123 -2.66 -23.29 -10.74
C SER A 123 -3.22 -22.74 -9.44
N MET A 124 -2.43 -21.98 -8.67
CA MET A 124 -2.87 -21.43 -7.38
C MET A 124 -3.87 -20.29 -7.58
N THR A 125 -4.96 -20.34 -6.84
CA THR A 125 -5.93 -19.24 -6.73
C THR A 125 -5.35 -18.04 -5.98
N ALA A 126 -5.93 -16.87 -6.17
CA ALA A 126 -5.51 -15.66 -5.45
C ALA A 126 -5.59 -15.83 -3.92
N THR A 127 -6.64 -16.47 -3.43
CA THR A 127 -6.82 -16.75 -1.99
C THR A 127 -5.75 -17.67 -1.44
N GLU A 128 -5.41 -18.74 -2.17
CA GLU A 128 -4.34 -19.67 -1.77
C GLU A 128 -2.97 -18.97 -1.71
N LYS A 129 -2.70 -18.07 -2.68
CA LYS A 129 -1.46 -17.27 -2.70
C LYS A 129 -1.36 -16.38 -1.46
N VAL A 130 -2.42 -15.62 -1.14
CA VAL A 130 -2.44 -14.74 0.03
C VAL A 130 -2.30 -15.56 1.31
N LEU A 131 -3.01 -16.68 1.43
CA LEU A 131 -2.90 -17.56 2.59
C LEU A 131 -1.47 -18.12 2.76
N ALA A 132 -0.85 -18.58 1.68
CA ALA A 132 0.53 -19.08 1.71
C ALA A 132 1.52 -17.97 2.12
N MET A 133 1.35 -16.74 1.61
CA MET A 133 2.16 -15.58 2.00
C MET A 133 1.98 -15.24 3.48
N LEU A 134 0.75 -15.24 3.99
CA LEU A 134 0.47 -15.00 5.41
C LEU A 134 1.12 -16.06 6.28
N LEU A 135 0.97 -17.35 5.94
CA LEU A 135 1.59 -18.44 6.69
C LEU A 135 3.12 -18.38 6.68
N CYS A 136 3.71 -17.96 5.55
CA CYS A 136 5.16 -17.78 5.45
C CYS A 136 5.67 -16.60 6.29
N SER A 137 4.87 -15.55 6.49
CA SER A 137 5.25 -14.40 7.33
C SER A 137 4.96 -14.61 8.83
N TYR A 138 4.19 -15.63 9.19
CA TYR A 138 3.76 -15.87 10.56
C TYR A 138 4.91 -16.00 11.58
N PRO A 139 6.07 -16.68 11.27
CA PRO A 139 7.17 -16.80 12.22
C PRO A 139 7.71 -15.46 12.71
N VAL A 140 7.84 -14.46 11.80
CA VAL A 140 8.32 -13.14 12.18
C VAL A 140 7.27 -12.37 12.97
N TRP A 141 5.98 -12.51 12.63
CA TRP A 141 4.89 -11.93 13.44
C TRP A 141 4.84 -12.49 14.85
N LEU A 142 5.06 -13.80 15.04
CA LEU A 142 5.12 -14.42 16.36
C LEU A 142 6.33 -13.92 17.15
N LEU A 143 7.48 -13.72 16.49
CA LEU A 143 8.66 -13.14 17.11
C LEU A 143 8.38 -11.71 17.60
N ILE A 144 7.81 -10.85 16.72
CA ILE A 144 7.44 -9.47 17.07
C ILE A 144 6.44 -9.45 18.21
N ALA A 145 5.40 -10.30 18.15
CA ALA A 145 4.40 -10.42 19.23
C ALA A 145 5.03 -10.85 20.56
N GLY A 146 5.95 -11.81 20.54
CA GLY A 146 6.68 -12.24 21.73
C GLY A 146 7.55 -11.14 22.35
N LEU A 147 8.29 -10.40 21.51
CA LEU A 147 9.09 -9.26 21.96
C LEU A 147 8.22 -8.15 22.52
N SER A 148 7.11 -7.83 21.88
CA SER A 148 6.14 -6.83 22.35
C SER A 148 5.50 -7.25 23.67
N TYR A 149 5.15 -8.53 23.83
CA TYR A 149 4.60 -9.06 25.07
C TYR A 149 5.56 -8.88 26.26
N HIS A 150 6.86 -9.08 26.03
CA HIS A 150 7.88 -8.86 27.06
C HIS A 150 8.04 -7.40 27.47
N GLN A 151 7.77 -6.45 26.56
CA GLN A 151 7.93 -5.01 26.80
C GLN A 151 6.69 -4.35 27.39
N VAL A 152 5.51 -4.68 26.85
CA VAL A 152 4.25 -3.96 27.15
C VAL A 152 3.12 -4.87 27.66
N GLY A 153 3.34 -6.18 27.71
CA GLY A 153 2.33 -7.15 28.15
C GLY A 153 1.26 -7.46 27.10
N LEU A 154 0.11 -7.98 27.56
CA LEU A 154 -1.01 -8.29 26.67
C LEU A 154 -1.73 -7.02 26.21
N PRO A 155 -2.18 -6.98 24.95
CA PRO A 155 -2.97 -5.86 24.44
C PRO A 155 -4.30 -5.73 25.20
N HIS A 156 -4.77 -4.50 25.36
CA HIS A 156 -6.11 -4.25 25.90
C HIS A 156 -7.20 -4.85 24.99
N MET A 157 -8.30 -5.32 25.57
CA MET A 157 -9.40 -5.92 24.82
C MET A 157 -9.92 -4.99 23.71
N GLY A 158 -9.95 -3.68 23.93
CA GLY A 158 -10.30 -2.70 22.88
C GLY A 158 -9.36 -2.73 21.68
N GLN A 159 -8.06 -2.91 21.89
CA GLN A 159 -7.09 -3.07 20.80
C GLN A 159 -7.31 -4.38 20.03
N VAL A 160 -7.58 -5.46 20.76
CA VAL A 160 -7.88 -6.77 20.15
C VAL A 160 -9.12 -6.67 19.26
N ILE A 161 -10.21 -6.08 19.76
CA ILE A 161 -11.45 -5.89 19.00
C ILE A 161 -11.21 -5.01 17.77
N ASN A 162 -10.55 -3.87 17.93
CA ASN A 162 -10.22 -2.99 16.79
C ASN A 162 -9.40 -3.70 15.73
N THR A 163 -8.34 -4.40 16.14
CA THR A 163 -7.49 -5.15 15.21
C THR A 163 -8.27 -6.26 14.52
N PHE A 164 -9.15 -6.96 15.24
CA PHE A 164 -10.02 -7.98 14.64
C PHE A 164 -10.97 -7.39 13.59
N VAL A 165 -11.61 -6.26 13.89
CA VAL A 165 -12.51 -5.57 12.94
C VAL A 165 -11.73 -5.13 11.68
N VAL A 166 -10.54 -4.55 11.85
CA VAL A 166 -9.68 -4.16 10.71
C VAL A 166 -9.23 -5.38 9.92
N ALA A 167 -8.77 -6.44 10.58
CA ALA A 167 -8.34 -7.67 9.92
C ALA A 167 -9.49 -8.32 9.12
N LEU A 168 -10.68 -8.34 9.66
CA LEU A 168 -11.85 -8.91 8.99
C LEU A 168 -12.31 -8.03 7.82
N SER A 169 -12.48 -6.73 8.03
CA SER A 169 -13.02 -5.80 7.04
C SER A 169 -12.01 -5.51 5.91
N SER A 170 -10.82 -5.10 6.26
CA SER A 170 -9.76 -4.72 5.30
C SER A 170 -8.93 -5.93 4.86
N GLY A 171 -8.50 -6.77 5.79
CA GLY A 171 -7.64 -7.91 5.50
C GLY A 171 -8.35 -9.04 4.75
N VAL A 172 -9.60 -9.34 5.07
CA VAL A 172 -10.34 -10.45 4.44
C VAL A 172 -11.35 -9.94 3.43
N ILE A 173 -12.37 -9.17 3.86
CA ILE A 173 -13.49 -8.80 2.99
C ILE A 173 -13.03 -7.94 1.82
N ALA A 174 -12.33 -6.84 2.09
CA ALA A 174 -11.86 -5.93 1.04
C ALA A 174 -10.89 -6.62 0.08
N THR A 175 -9.95 -7.42 0.61
CA THR A 175 -8.98 -8.16 -0.20
C THR A 175 -9.67 -9.17 -1.12
N VAL A 176 -10.61 -9.96 -0.60
CA VAL A 176 -11.36 -10.94 -1.41
C VAL A 176 -12.20 -10.23 -2.49
N LEU A 177 -12.86 -9.12 -2.15
CA LEU A 177 -13.64 -8.34 -3.12
C LEU A 177 -12.74 -7.75 -4.21
N PHE A 178 -11.60 -7.18 -3.86
CA PHE A 178 -10.63 -6.63 -4.80
C PHE A 178 -10.10 -7.70 -5.75
N PHE A 179 -9.68 -8.85 -5.24
CA PHE A 179 -9.22 -9.96 -6.10
C PHE A 179 -10.33 -10.52 -6.99
N LYS A 180 -11.56 -10.60 -6.49
CA LYS A 180 -12.70 -10.97 -7.33
C LYS A 180 -12.92 -9.96 -8.45
N ALA A 181 -12.89 -8.68 -8.15
CA ALA A 181 -13.03 -7.62 -9.15
C ALA A 181 -11.93 -7.70 -10.22
N THR A 182 -10.68 -7.91 -9.83
CA THR A 182 -9.56 -8.07 -10.78
C THR A 182 -9.69 -9.34 -11.63
N GLN A 183 -10.21 -10.43 -11.08
CA GLN A 183 -10.45 -11.66 -11.84
C GLN A 183 -11.62 -11.54 -12.84
N LEU A 184 -12.60 -10.68 -12.56
CA LEU A 184 -13.72 -10.41 -13.45
C LEU A 184 -13.39 -9.42 -14.57
N ALA A 185 -12.27 -8.71 -14.46
CA ALA A 185 -11.80 -7.81 -15.51
C ALA A 185 -11.33 -8.63 -16.73
N HIS A 186 -12.00 -8.44 -17.88
CA HIS A 186 -11.72 -9.16 -19.12
C HIS A 186 -10.69 -8.44 -20.01
N ASN A 187 -10.40 -7.19 -19.73
CA ASN A 187 -9.46 -6.37 -20.49
C ASN A 187 -8.73 -5.37 -19.59
N MET A 188 -7.66 -4.77 -20.14
CA MET A 188 -6.82 -3.82 -19.40
C MET A 188 -7.59 -2.61 -18.89
N ARG A 189 -8.59 -2.13 -19.64
CA ARG A 189 -9.42 -0.99 -19.23
C ARG A 189 -10.28 -1.29 -18.01
N GLU A 190 -10.85 -2.48 -17.92
CA GLU A 190 -11.62 -2.92 -16.76
C GLU A 190 -10.71 -3.13 -15.55
N LEU A 191 -9.55 -3.72 -15.75
CA LEU A 191 -8.53 -3.88 -14.70
C LEU A 191 -8.10 -2.52 -14.15
N ALA A 192 -7.78 -1.58 -15.04
CA ALA A 192 -7.43 -0.22 -14.66
C ALA A 192 -8.55 0.50 -13.88
N ALA A 193 -9.81 0.28 -14.25
CA ALA A 193 -10.95 0.81 -13.49
C ALA A 193 -11.03 0.23 -12.08
N VAL A 194 -10.75 -1.07 -11.90
CA VAL A 194 -10.68 -1.70 -10.58
C VAL A 194 -9.51 -1.10 -9.77
N GLU A 195 -8.35 -0.94 -10.36
CA GLU A 195 -7.19 -0.33 -9.70
C GLU A 195 -7.43 1.13 -9.31
N ALA A 196 -8.13 1.90 -10.16
CA ALA A 196 -8.50 3.29 -9.86
C ALA A 196 -9.39 3.42 -8.63
N THR A 197 -10.14 2.37 -8.24
CA THR A 197 -10.93 2.40 -7.00
C THR A 197 -10.05 2.56 -5.75
N GLN A 198 -8.78 2.20 -5.81
CA GLN A 198 -7.84 2.40 -4.70
C GLN A 198 -7.66 3.89 -4.35
N SER A 199 -7.84 4.81 -5.33
CA SER A 199 -7.80 6.25 -5.04
C SER A 199 -8.88 6.69 -4.05
N MET A 200 -9.99 5.95 -3.96
CA MET A 200 -11.07 6.21 -3.01
C MET A 200 -10.64 5.99 -1.56
N GLU A 201 -9.58 5.20 -1.31
CA GLU A 201 -8.98 5.04 0.02
C GLU A 201 -8.64 6.40 0.63
N VAL A 202 -8.03 7.29 -0.15
CA VAL A 202 -7.66 8.63 0.31
C VAL A 202 -8.91 9.46 0.64
N VAL A 203 -9.91 9.42 -0.23
CA VAL A 203 -11.17 10.16 -0.02
C VAL A 203 -11.87 9.68 1.25
N PHE A 204 -12.02 8.36 1.40
CA PHE A 204 -12.66 7.77 2.58
C PHE A 204 -11.83 8.01 3.85
N SER A 205 -10.51 7.95 3.81
CA SER A 205 -9.68 8.21 4.99
C SER A 205 -9.80 9.66 5.47
N VAL A 206 -9.90 10.63 4.56
CA VAL A 206 -10.18 12.03 4.92
C VAL A 206 -11.57 12.15 5.54
N LEU A 207 -12.61 11.62 4.87
CA LEU A 207 -13.99 11.71 5.37
C LEU A 207 -14.14 11.05 6.75
N LEU A 208 -13.61 9.85 6.93
CA LEU A 208 -13.68 9.13 8.21
C LEU A 208 -12.88 9.83 9.31
N SER A 209 -11.73 10.43 8.97
CA SER A 209 -10.95 11.23 9.91
C SER A 209 -11.73 12.46 10.41
N LEU A 210 -12.47 13.11 9.52
CA LEU A 210 -13.33 14.24 9.88
C LEU A 210 -14.53 13.82 10.72
N MET A 211 -15.18 12.70 10.35
CA MET A 211 -16.43 12.27 11.00
C MET A 211 -16.21 11.62 12.36
N PHE A 212 -15.14 10.84 12.52
CA PHE A 212 -14.96 10.00 13.70
C PHE A 212 -13.80 10.41 14.60
N LEU A 213 -12.77 11.07 14.06
CA LEU A 213 -11.57 11.43 14.81
C LEU A 213 -11.51 12.93 15.18
N GLY A 214 -12.49 13.73 14.73
CA GLY A 214 -12.55 15.17 15.04
C GLY A 214 -11.36 15.96 14.49
N HIS A 215 -10.66 15.45 13.47
CA HIS A 215 -9.58 16.17 12.83
C HIS A 215 -10.11 17.43 12.14
N ALA A 216 -9.28 18.48 12.10
CA ALA A 216 -9.59 19.68 11.35
C ALA A 216 -9.68 19.39 9.85
N LEU A 217 -10.49 20.19 9.14
CA LEU A 217 -10.55 20.13 7.68
C LEU A 217 -9.16 20.37 7.08
N PRO A 218 -8.78 19.59 6.06
CA PRO A 218 -7.55 19.84 5.33
C PRO A 218 -7.52 21.28 4.78
N THR A 219 -6.37 21.91 4.85
CA THR A 219 -6.18 23.28 4.30
C THR A 219 -6.41 23.29 2.79
N PRO A 220 -6.68 24.44 2.16
CA PRO A 220 -6.85 24.51 0.70
C PRO A 220 -5.67 23.91 -0.09
N SER A 221 -4.44 24.09 0.40
CA SER A 221 -3.24 23.51 -0.22
C SER A 221 -3.18 21.98 -0.08
N GLN A 222 -3.59 21.45 1.07
CA GLN A 222 -3.73 20.00 1.26
C GLN A 222 -4.83 19.42 0.35
N LEU A 223 -5.99 20.09 0.26
CA LEU A 223 -7.08 19.69 -0.64
C LEU A 223 -6.65 19.70 -2.11
N LEU A 224 -5.88 20.70 -2.52
CA LEU A 224 -5.33 20.75 -3.87
C LEU A 224 -4.39 19.55 -4.12
N GLY A 225 -3.50 19.23 -3.17
CA GLY A 225 -2.62 18.09 -3.27
C GLY A 225 -3.38 16.76 -3.36
N LEU A 226 -4.39 16.58 -2.51
CA LEU A 226 -5.27 15.39 -2.53
C LEU A 226 -6.02 15.27 -3.86
N THR A 227 -6.54 16.39 -4.40
CA THR A 227 -7.25 16.40 -5.69
C THR A 227 -6.33 16.06 -6.86
N LEU A 228 -5.11 16.61 -6.89
CA LEU A 228 -4.10 16.26 -7.90
C LEU A 228 -3.75 14.78 -7.85
N MET A 229 -3.57 14.22 -6.65
CA MET A 229 -3.23 12.83 -6.46
C MET A 229 -4.35 11.90 -6.94
N VAL A 230 -5.59 12.10 -6.50
CA VAL A 230 -6.75 11.31 -6.93
C VAL A 230 -6.96 11.44 -8.45
N GLY A 231 -6.89 12.65 -8.99
CA GLY A 231 -6.96 12.89 -10.43
C GLY A 231 -5.86 12.19 -11.21
N GLY A 232 -4.63 12.24 -10.71
CA GLY A 232 -3.48 11.54 -11.29
C GLY A 232 -3.65 10.03 -11.33
N ILE A 233 -4.17 9.42 -10.26
CA ILE A 233 -4.44 7.97 -10.18
C ILE A 233 -5.52 7.57 -11.19
N ILE A 234 -6.64 8.32 -11.24
CA ILE A 234 -7.73 8.06 -12.18
C ILE A 234 -7.23 8.17 -13.63
N MET A 235 -6.45 9.20 -13.94
CA MET A 235 -5.91 9.40 -15.29
C MET A 235 -4.87 8.34 -15.67
N LEU A 236 -4.07 7.88 -14.70
CA LEU A 236 -3.15 6.77 -14.90
C LEU A 236 -3.93 5.50 -15.27
N ALA A 237 -4.96 5.17 -14.49
CA ALA A 237 -5.79 3.99 -14.70
C ALA A 237 -6.59 4.01 -16.03
N ILE A 238 -7.02 5.18 -16.51
CA ILE A 238 -7.77 5.27 -17.78
C ILE A 238 -6.84 5.11 -19.01
N ARG A 239 -5.55 5.40 -18.86
CA ARG A 239 -4.60 5.39 -19.98
C ARG A 239 -3.77 4.11 -20.12
N GLU A 240 -3.77 3.25 -19.10
CA GLU A 240 -3.25 1.89 -19.18
C GLU A 240 -4.28 0.93 -19.81
#